data_eaf06aef38358f031dd8b852cf60e762
#
_entry.id   eaf06aef38358f031dd8b852cf60e762
#
_cell.length_a   1.000
_cell.length_b   1.000
_cell.length_c   1.000
_cell.angle_alpha   90.00
_cell.angle_beta   90.00
_cell.angle_gamma   90.00
#
_symmetry.space_group_name_H-M   'P 1'
#
loop_
_entity.id
_entity.type
_entity.pdbx_description
1 polymer ?
#
loop_
_entity_poly.entity_id
_entity_poly.type
_entity_poly.pdbx_seq_one_letter_code
_entity_poly.pdbx_strand_id
1 'polypeptide(L)'
;MSDTVQDALNSVPFRITDAERIPAKRYYDEAFFEAEKEHLWPRVWQMACRLEEIPEVGDYVEYTILDKSVIVVRGREGVKAFRNACRHRGVRLANGPGNCGTSGFVCPFHGWRWDAEGDCTFVFGRKVFSEEVLDQAEIDLEPVRIDFWAGCAFINFDENARPLRETLGPIADRLDARNADKLKMDWWCATVLPTNWKLAMEAFQEGYHVMQTHPQLHAVGVRAGELYGPDGDGWNPNPNPSASEAVGLMVDFYDRCGAGMDGMIHESERKVIRQLRDMEVPDDPNVALGQFMQRAYHDIEEDARERGAPMFDVARVFAEERFKAVDYIFPHFFLLPLVSAMSSYRIRPLTPETCLFEIWSLVLRPEGEDYDTPTQPTILPYDSQDFPEIPRQDYSNLPIQQLGLHNLDEFRLAKDVEGTISNYQRLIDGYLAGLDQDLLIHANHVVNSGYDSPIMDIGFGPTNGAVPPDSTHIANYMQAAE
;
A
#
# COMPACT_ATOMS: atom_id res chain seq x y z
N MET A 1 7.82 26.69 -13.34
CA MET A 1 7.67 25.51 -14.21
C MET A 1 8.27 25.85 -15.57
N SER A 2 9.09 24.98 -16.19
CA SER A 2 9.63 25.26 -17.53
C SER A 2 8.54 25.08 -18.58
N ASP A 3 8.63 25.80 -19.70
CA ASP A 3 7.66 25.68 -20.82
C ASP A 3 7.56 24.24 -21.33
N THR A 4 8.68 23.50 -21.31
CA THR A 4 8.74 22.08 -21.72
C THR A 4 7.96 21.13 -20.81
N VAL A 5 7.95 21.35 -19.50
CA VAL A 5 7.13 20.55 -18.55
C VAL A 5 5.65 20.82 -18.75
N GLN A 6 5.28 22.09 -18.95
CA GLN A 6 3.90 22.46 -19.19
C GLN A 6 3.37 21.88 -20.51
N ASP A 7 4.20 21.90 -21.56
CA ASP A 7 3.82 21.30 -22.86
C ASP A 7 3.64 19.79 -22.76
N ALA A 8 4.51 19.08 -22.02
CA ALA A 8 4.36 17.65 -21.78
C ALA A 8 3.04 17.34 -21.04
N LEU A 9 2.76 18.06 -19.95
CA LEU A 9 1.51 17.91 -19.21
C LEU A 9 0.26 18.19 -20.05
N ASN A 10 0.34 19.09 -21.04
CA ASN A 10 -0.78 19.40 -21.94
C ASN A 10 -1.19 18.21 -22.82
N SER A 11 -0.32 17.21 -23.00
CA SER A 11 -0.62 16.01 -23.79
C SER A 11 -1.44 14.96 -23.00
N VAL A 12 -1.52 15.09 -21.67
CA VAL A 12 -2.23 14.12 -20.82
C VAL A 12 -3.73 14.29 -20.93
N PRO A 13 -4.50 13.23 -21.29
CA PRO A 13 -5.95 13.31 -21.34
C PRO A 13 -6.53 13.55 -19.94
N PHE A 14 -7.55 14.39 -19.84
CA PHE A 14 -8.20 14.73 -18.55
C PHE A 14 -7.21 15.12 -17.45
N ARG A 15 -6.11 15.81 -17.80
CA ARG A 15 -5.12 16.26 -16.82
C ARG A 15 -5.76 17.15 -15.76
N ILE A 16 -5.16 17.18 -14.59
CA ILE A 16 -5.56 18.09 -13.51
C ILE A 16 -5.16 19.51 -13.87
N THR A 17 -6.14 20.40 -13.96
CA THR A 17 -5.95 21.83 -14.24
C THR A 17 -6.29 22.72 -13.07
N ASP A 18 -6.98 22.18 -12.09
CA ASP A 18 -7.32 22.78 -10.80
C ASP A 18 -7.06 21.75 -9.71
N ALA A 19 -6.21 22.06 -8.74
CA ALA A 19 -5.77 21.09 -7.73
C ALA A 19 -6.90 20.65 -6.78
N GLU A 20 -8.00 21.41 -6.68
CA GLU A 20 -9.18 21.07 -5.86
C GLU A 20 -10.25 20.29 -6.65
N ARG A 21 -10.00 19.98 -7.95
CA ARG A 21 -10.99 19.38 -8.84
C ARG A 21 -10.41 18.26 -9.66
N ILE A 22 -11.06 17.11 -9.60
CA ILE A 22 -10.63 15.91 -10.33
C ILE A 22 -11.64 15.59 -11.43
N PRO A 23 -11.22 15.52 -12.71
CA PRO A 23 -12.09 15.09 -13.79
C PRO A 23 -12.56 13.65 -13.61
N ALA A 24 -13.88 13.43 -13.60
CA ALA A 24 -14.48 12.13 -13.33
C ALA A 24 -14.11 11.06 -14.38
N LYS A 25 -13.85 11.46 -15.61
CA LYS A 25 -13.45 10.58 -16.72
C LYS A 25 -12.16 9.81 -16.45
N ARG A 26 -11.29 10.30 -15.58
CA ARG A 26 -10.05 9.58 -15.18
C ARG A 26 -10.31 8.20 -14.58
N TYR A 27 -11.54 7.91 -14.16
CA TYR A 27 -11.92 6.68 -13.45
C TYR A 27 -12.72 5.69 -14.30
N TYR A 28 -13.10 6.04 -15.55
CA TYR A 28 -13.86 5.14 -16.42
C TYR A 28 -13.56 5.28 -17.91
N ASP A 29 -12.76 6.28 -18.34
CA ASP A 29 -12.44 6.47 -19.74
C ASP A 29 -11.38 5.46 -20.21
N GLU A 30 -11.66 4.73 -21.28
CA GLU A 30 -10.78 3.70 -21.84
C GLU A 30 -9.44 4.28 -22.32
N ALA A 31 -9.44 5.48 -22.92
CA ALA A 31 -8.21 6.08 -23.44
C ALA A 31 -7.29 6.54 -22.30
N PHE A 32 -7.86 7.02 -21.18
CA PHE A 32 -7.08 7.33 -19.99
C PHE A 32 -6.48 6.04 -19.36
N PHE A 33 -7.27 4.98 -19.30
CA PHE A 33 -6.81 3.69 -18.77
C PHE A 33 -5.69 3.08 -19.64
N GLU A 34 -5.79 3.15 -20.97
CA GLU A 34 -4.70 2.72 -21.85
C GLU A 34 -3.46 3.60 -21.69
N ALA A 35 -3.60 4.91 -21.45
CA ALA A 35 -2.45 5.77 -21.13
C ALA A 35 -1.77 5.36 -19.82
N GLU A 36 -2.53 5.01 -18.77
CA GLU A 36 -1.96 4.44 -17.52
C GLU A 36 -1.21 3.12 -17.80
N LYS A 37 -1.78 2.24 -18.60
CA LYS A 37 -1.19 0.96 -18.98
C LYS A 37 0.13 1.12 -19.73
N GLU A 38 0.22 2.10 -20.64
CA GLU A 38 1.39 2.33 -21.47
C GLU A 38 2.48 3.17 -20.79
N HIS A 39 2.10 4.15 -19.97
CA HIS A 39 3.02 5.17 -19.48
C HIS A 39 3.24 5.18 -17.97
N LEU A 40 2.30 4.68 -17.17
CA LEU A 40 2.43 4.61 -15.71
C LEU A 40 3.01 3.26 -15.27
N TRP A 41 2.26 2.17 -15.52
CA TRP A 41 2.57 0.84 -14.97
C TRP A 41 3.94 0.29 -15.36
N PRO A 42 4.48 0.54 -16.57
CA PRO A 42 5.83 0.09 -16.90
C PRO A 42 6.96 0.85 -16.19
N ARG A 43 6.68 2.01 -15.56
CA ARG A 43 7.69 2.94 -15.03
C ARG A 43 7.70 3.07 -13.52
N VAL A 44 6.77 2.42 -12.82
CA VAL A 44 6.63 2.50 -11.36
C VAL A 44 7.08 1.21 -10.70
N TRP A 45 7.58 1.32 -9.47
CA TRP A 45 7.83 0.15 -8.63
C TRP A 45 6.50 -0.45 -8.16
N GLN A 46 6.36 -1.76 -8.30
CA GLN A 46 5.14 -2.50 -8.00
C GLN A 46 5.46 -3.61 -6.99
N MET A 47 4.73 -3.64 -5.89
CA MET A 47 4.83 -4.75 -4.93
C MET A 47 4.33 -6.02 -5.60
N ALA A 48 5.23 -6.97 -5.84
CA ALA A 48 4.92 -8.21 -6.56
C ALA A 48 4.50 -9.33 -5.62
N CYS A 49 5.25 -9.57 -4.55
CA CYS A 49 4.93 -10.58 -3.54
C CYS A 49 5.63 -10.29 -2.21
N ARG A 50 5.20 -10.97 -1.17
CA ARG A 50 5.99 -11.09 0.05
C ARG A 50 7.02 -12.21 -0.11
N LEU A 51 8.21 -12.01 0.49
CA LEU A 51 9.30 -13.00 0.37
C LEU A 51 8.98 -14.33 1.07
N GLU A 52 8.03 -14.34 1.99
CA GLU A 52 7.54 -15.54 2.66
C GLU A 52 6.58 -16.38 1.81
N GLU A 53 6.08 -15.86 0.68
CA GLU A 53 5.33 -16.65 -0.32
C GLU A 53 6.24 -17.61 -1.11
N ILE A 54 7.55 -17.34 -1.13
CA ILE A 54 8.57 -18.09 -1.85
C ILE A 54 9.76 -18.45 -0.94
N PRO A 55 9.56 -19.22 0.14
CA PRO A 55 10.58 -19.48 1.17
C PRO A 55 11.75 -20.33 0.67
N GLU A 56 11.51 -21.28 -0.23
CA GLU A 56 12.48 -22.30 -0.64
C GLU A 56 13.01 -22.07 -2.06
N VAL A 57 14.22 -22.55 -2.33
CA VAL A 57 14.80 -22.50 -3.68
C VAL A 57 13.90 -23.25 -4.68
N GLY A 58 13.55 -22.57 -5.76
CA GLY A 58 12.62 -23.07 -6.77
C GLY A 58 11.18 -22.57 -6.58
N ASP A 59 10.82 -22.05 -5.40
CA ASP A 59 9.50 -21.45 -5.21
C ASP A 59 9.35 -20.21 -6.08
N TYR A 60 8.18 -20.06 -6.65
CA TYR A 60 7.85 -18.90 -7.47
C TYR A 60 6.40 -18.48 -7.31
N VAL A 61 6.15 -17.21 -7.61
CA VAL A 61 4.81 -16.64 -7.79
C VAL A 61 4.71 -16.00 -9.17
N GLU A 62 3.51 -16.01 -9.73
CA GLU A 62 3.15 -15.20 -10.89
C GLU A 62 2.57 -13.87 -10.43
N TYR A 63 3.20 -12.77 -10.84
CA TYR A 63 2.66 -11.42 -10.68
C TYR A 63 2.10 -10.93 -12.02
N THR A 64 0.82 -10.58 -12.04
CA THR A 64 0.15 -10.05 -13.24
C THR A 64 -0.30 -8.62 -13.00
N ILE A 65 0.00 -7.74 -13.94
CA ILE A 65 -0.50 -6.39 -14.02
C ILE A 65 -0.98 -6.10 -15.45
N LEU A 66 -2.28 -5.90 -15.60
CA LEU A 66 -2.92 -5.71 -16.90
C LEU A 66 -2.55 -6.86 -17.88
N ASP A 67 -1.89 -6.55 -18.98
CA ASP A 67 -1.46 -7.53 -19.99
C ASP A 67 -0.07 -8.12 -19.73
N LYS A 68 0.63 -7.69 -18.69
CA LYS A 68 1.99 -8.14 -18.37
C LYS A 68 1.98 -9.18 -17.25
N SER A 69 2.81 -10.19 -17.40
CA SER A 69 3.01 -11.25 -16.40
C SER A 69 4.50 -11.45 -16.13
N VAL A 70 4.84 -11.59 -14.86
CA VAL A 70 6.22 -11.76 -14.36
C VAL A 70 6.26 -12.98 -13.45
N ILE A 71 7.30 -13.78 -13.58
CA ILE A 71 7.66 -14.83 -12.62
C ILE A 71 8.63 -14.21 -11.61
N VAL A 72 8.29 -14.22 -10.34
CA VAL A 72 9.21 -13.92 -9.24
C VAL A 72 9.60 -15.25 -8.62
N VAL A 73 10.88 -15.62 -8.68
CA VAL A 73 11.38 -16.94 -8.29
C VAL A 73 12.55 -16.83 -7.31
N ARG A 74 12.57 -17.71 -6.32
CA ARG A 74 13.74 -17.86 -5.44
C ARG A 74 14.75 -18.78 -6.11
N GLY A 75 15.79 -18.18 -6.66
CA GLY A 75 16.97 -18.88 -7.14
C GLY A 75 17.96 -19.24 -6.02
N ARG A 76 19.08 -19.85 -6.35
CA ARG A 76 20.16 -20.18 -5.41
C ARG A 76 20.94 -18.94 -4.98
N GLU A 77 21.04 -17.96 -5.85
CA GLU A 77 21.76 -16.69 -5.62
C GLU A 77 20.87 -15.57 -5.08
N GLY A 78 19.57 -15.85 -4.84
CA GLY A 78 18.60 -14.89 -4.37
C GLY A 78 17.30 -14.92 -5.17
N VAL A 79 16.43 -13.94 -4.92
CA VAL A 79 15.16 -13.82 -5.64
C VAL A 79 15.38 -13.04 -6.93
N LYS A 80 14.83 -13.55 -8.03
CA LYS A 80 14.91 -12.96 -9.37
C LYS A 80 13.51 -12.77 -9.94
N ALA A 81 13.40 -11.93 -10.95
CA ALA A 81 12.16 -11.70 -11.67
C ALA A 81 12.38 -11.79 -13.18
N PHE A 82 11.48 -12.47 -13.89
CA PHE A 82 11.55 -12.67 -15.32
C PHE A 82 10.20 -12.45 -15.97
N ARG A 83 10.17 -11.97 -17.23
CA ARG A 83 8.94 -11.95 -18.02
C ARG A 83 8.42 -13.39 -18.16
N ASN A 84 7.14 -13.60 -17.89
CA ASN A 84 6.51 -14.91 -17.95
C ASN A 84 6.16 -15.31 -19.39
N ALA A 85 7.19 -15.53 -20.20
CA ALA A 85 7.02 -15.86 -21.60
C ALA A 85 8.17 -16.75 -22.11
N CYS A 86 7.83 -17.88 -22.70
CA CYS A 86 8.75 -18.76 -23.39
C CYS A 86 9.46 -18.02 -24.54
N ARG A 87 10.78 -18.03 -24.56
CA ARG A 87 11.60 -17.31 -25.56
C ARG A 87 11.45 -17.87 -26.99
N HIS A 88 10.81 -19.01 -27.16
CA HIS A 88 10.51 -19.55 -28.49
C HIS A 88 9.31 -18.85 -29.14
N ARG A 89 8.11 -18.90 -28.51
CA ARG A 89 6.85 -18.39 -29.09
C ARG A 89 5.90 -17.80 -28.06
N GLY A 90 6.42 -17.31 -26.92
CA GLY A 90 5.68 -16.51 -25.96
C GLY A 90 4.67 -17.23 -25.07
N VAL A 91 4.70 -18.58 -25.01
CA VAL A 91 3.79 -19.33 -24.11
C VAL A 91 4.13 -19.00 -22.66
N ARG A 92 3.12 -18.71 -21.82
CA ARG A 92 3.33 -18.53 -20.38
C ARG A 92 3.95 -19.80 -19.77
N LEU A 93 4.97 -19.63 -18.93
CA LEU A 93 5.71 -20.70 -18.26
C LEU A 93 5.18 -21.01 -16.89
N ALA A 94 4.62 -20.03 -16.21
CA ALA A 94 3.99 -20.14 -14.90
C ALA A 94 2.53 -19.67 -14.98
N ASN A 95 1.67 -20.29 -14.14
CA ASN A 95 0.28 -19.92 -13.97
C ASN A 95 -0.06 -20.08 -12.48
N GLY A 96 -0.02 -18.97 -11.75
CA GLY A 96 -0.10 -18.93 -10.29
C GLY A 96 1.22 -19.31 -9.60
N PRO A 97 1.19 -19.54 -8.26
CA PRO A 97 2.36 -19.92 -7.47
C PRO A 97 2.72 -21.40 -7.67
N GLY A 98 3.99 -21.74 -7.40
CA GLY A 98 4.47 -23.11 -7.46
C GLY A 98 5.94 -23.25 -7.13
N ASN A 99 6.48 -24.46 -7.37
CA ASN A 99 7.90 -24.75 -7.26
C ASN A 99 8.41 -25.37 -8.57
N CYS A 100 9.43 -24.80 -9.17
CA CYS A 100 9.98 -25.27 -10.44
C CYS A 100 10.90 -26.51 -10.28
N GLY A 101 11.21 -26.91 -9.05
CA GLY A 101 11.99 -28.10 -8.72
C GLY A 101 13.35 -28.15 -9.41
N THR A 102 13.86 -29.36 -9.62
CA THR A 102 15.14 -29.58 -10.34
C THR A 102 15.02 -29.47 -11.86
N SER A 103 13.81 -29.52 -12.39
CA SER A 103 13.55 -29.44 -13.85
C SER A 103 13.48 -28.00 -14.36
N GLY A 104 13.37 -27.02 -13.46
CA GLY A 104 13.14 -25.63 -13.81
C GLY A 104 11.77 -25.38 -14.46
N PHE A 105 11.63 -24.27 -15.13
CA PHE A 105 10.43 -23.92 -15.91
C PHE A 105 10.44 -24.68 -17.24
N VAL A 106 9.43 -25.45 -17.50
CA VAL A 106 9.28 -26.27 -18.72
C VAL A 106 8.15 -25.71 -19.57
N CYS A 107 8.46 -25.27 -20.78
CA CYS A 107 7.43 -24.80 -21.71
C CYS A 107 6.51 -25.97 -22.11
N PRO A 108 5.19 -25.88 -21.86
CA PRO A 108 4.27 -26.99 -22.17
C PRO A 108 4.09 -27.23 -23.66
N PHE A 109 4.53 -26.29 -24.53
CA PHE A 109 4.30 -26.42 -25.98
C PHE A 109 5.38 -27.22 -26.69
N HIS A 110 6.69 -26.86 -26.47
CA HIS A 110 7.79 -27.56 -27.15
C HIS A 110 8.89 -28.07 -26.20
N GLY A 111 8.67 -27.98 -24.88
CA GLY A 111 9.56 -28.56 -23.89
C GLY A 111 10.89 -27.81 -23.69
N TRP A 112 11.03 -26.55 -24.14
CA TRP A 112 12.19 -25.73 -23.77
C TRP A 112 12.22 -25.55 -22.25
N ARG A 113 13.42 -25.42 -21.67
CA ARG A 113 13.56 -25.40 -20.21
C ARG A 113 14.49 -24.27 -19.78
N TRP A 114 14.15 -23.68 -18.65
CA TRP A 114 14.95 -22.69 -17.95
C TRP A 114 15.05 -23.08 -16.47
N ASP A 115 16.21 -22.83 -15.89
CA ASP A 115 16.37 -23.01 -14.46
C ASP A 115 15.81 -21.80 -13.66
N ALA A 116 15.97 -21.86 -12.33
CA ALA A 116 15.50 -20.77 -11.45
C ALA A 116 16.35 -19.48 -11.56
N GLU A 117 17.51 -19.57 -12.22
CA GLU A 117 18.36 -18.39 -12.49
C GLU A 117 17.99 -17.69 -13.81
N GLY A 118 17.10 -18.34 -14.62
CA GLY A 118 16.63 -17.83 -15.90
C GLY A 118 17.40 -18.36 -17.10
N ASP A 119 18.44 -19.15 -16.90
CA ASP A 119 19.27 -19.69 -17.95
C ASP A 119 18.54 -20.77 -18.74
N CYS A 120 18.57 -20.68 -20.08
CA CYS A 120 18.01 -21.72 -20.96
C CYS A 120 18.85 -22.98 -20.93
N THR A 121 18.35 -24.00 -20.26
CA THR A 121 19.08 -25.29 -20.05
C THR A 121 18.80 -26.34 -21.11
N PHE A 122 17.71 -26.19 -21.87
CA PHE A 122 17.33 -27.16 -22.88
C PHE A 122 16.46 -26.58 -23.99
N VAL A 123 16.86 -26.82 -25.24
CA VAL A 123 16.11 -26.51 -26.45
C VAL A 123 15.80 -27.82 -27.18
N PHE A 124 14.49 -28.17 -27.25
CA PHE A 124 14.07 -29.35 -27.96
C PHE A 124 14.37 -29.20 -29.46
N GLY A 125 15.01 -30.23 -30.04
CA GLY A 125 15.32 -30.23 -31.45
C GLY A 125 16.32 -29.15 -31.89
N ARG A 126 17.28 -28.75 -31.02
CA ARG A 126 18.24 -27.66 -31.26
C ARG A 126 18.82 -27.63 -32.68
N LYS A 127 19.01 -28.81 -33.31
CA LYS A 127 19.61 -28.96 -34.65
C LYS A 127 18.72 -28.45 -35.79
N VAL A 128 17.43 -28.21 -35.56
CA VAL A 128 16.51 -27.66 -36.58
C VAL A 128 16.46 -26.13 -36.60
N PHE A 129 17.17 -25.49 -35.69
CA PHE A 129 17.33 -24.06 -35.63
C PHE A 129 18.69 -23.65 -36.20
N SER A 130 18.77 -22.46 -36.78
CA SER A 130 20.06 -21.81 -37.05
C SER A 130 20.74 -21.41 -35.74
N GLU A 131 22.07 -21.42 -35.72
CA GLU A 131 22.83 -21.08 -34.49
C GLU A 131 22.60 -19.64 -34.04
N GLU A 132 22.40 -18.72 -34.99
CA GLU A 132 22.20 -17.29 -34.72
C GLU A 132 20.96 -16.99 -33.91
N VAL A 133 19.88 -17.78 -34.06
CA VAL A 133 18.63 -17.58 -33.28
C VAL A 133 18.65 -18.33 -31.94
N LEU A 134 19.73 -18.99 -31.61
CA LEU A 134 19.94 -19.68 -30.33
C LEU A 134 21.10 -19.09 -29.54
N ASP A 135 21.40 -17.80 -29.75
CA ASP A 135 22.32 -17.07 -28.87
C ASP A 135 21.80 -17.15 -27.43
N GLN A 136 22.69 -17.50 -26.49
CA GLN A 136 22.30 -17.77 -25.12
C GLN A 136 21.59 -16.56 -24.48
N ALA A 137 22.10 -15.36 -24.70
CA ALA A 137 21.50 -14.14 -24.15
C ALA A 137 20.10 -13.86 -24.71
N GLU A 138 19.77 -14.35 -25.93
CA GLU A 138 18.46 -14.17 -26.53
C GLU A 138 17.46 -15.24 -26.12
N ILE A 139 17.94 -16.44 -25.73
CA ILE A 139 17.05 -17.55 -25.32
C ILE A 139 16.89 -17.69 -23.80
N ASP A 140 17.71 -17.03 -22.98
CA ASP A 140 17.51 -16.92 -21.54
C ASP A 140 16.25 -16.10 -21.23
N LEU A 141 15.63 -16.33 -20.06
CA LEU A 141 14.46 -15.55 -19.67
C LEU A 141 14.82 -14.08 -19.57
N GLU A 142 13.95 -13.24 -20.12
CA GLU A 142 14.11 -11.80 -20.07
C GLU A 142 13.93 -11.29 -18.64
N PRO A 143 14.97 -10.71 -18.03
CA PRO A 143 14.91 -10.25 -16.66
C PRO A 143 13.97 -9.05 -16.51
N VAL A 144 13.34 -8.94 -15.34
CA VAL A 144 12.60 -7.75 -14.89
C VAL A 144 13.33 -7.20 -13.68
N ARG A 145 13.49 -5.88 -13.63
CA ARG A 145 14.17 -5.23 -12.51
C ARG A 145 13.43 -5.55 -11.21
N ILE A 146 14.18 -5.95 -10.20
CA ILE A 146 13.65 -6.32 -8.87
C ILE A 146 14.46 -5.64 -7.77
N ASP A 147 13.78 -5.27 -6.69
CA ASP A 147 14.36 -4.73 -5.47
C ASP A 147 13.54 -5.19 -4.26
N PHE A 148 14.05 -5.04 -3.05
CA PHE A 148 13.45 -5.61 -1.85
C PHE A 148 13.33 -4.57 -0.75
N TRP A 149 12.17 -4.57 -0.08
CA TRP A 149 11.96 -3.75 1.10
C TRP A 149 10.78 -4.28 1.94
N ALA A 150 10.85 -4.12 3.27
CA ALA A 150 9.80 -4.51 4.23
C ALA A 150 9.28 -5.96 4.06
N GLY A 151 10.19 -6.91 3.73
CA GLY A 151 9.83 -8.31 3.51
C GLY A 151 9.10 -8.58 2.19
N CYS A 152 9.10 -7.61 1.28
CA CYS A 152 8.45 -7.71 -0.04
C CYS A 152 9.46 -7.64 -1.18
N ALA A 153 9.12 -8.26 -2.30
CA ALA A 153 9.76 -8.06 -3.60
C ALA A 153 8.97 -7.04 -4.41
N PHE A 154 9.67 -6.08 -4.97
CA PHE A 154 9.12 -5.06 -5.87
C PHE A 154 9.74 -5.21 -7.24
N ILE A 155 8.94 -5.03 -8.29
CA ILE A 155 9.40 -5.08 -9.68
C ILE A 155 9.21 -3.73 -10.37
N ASN A 156 10.02 -3.49 -11.41
CA ASN A 156 9.85 -2.38 -12.32
C ASN A 156 10.22 -2.84 -13.74
N PHE A 157 9.42 -2.49 -14.73
CA PHE A 157 9.69 -2.85 -16.13
C PHE A 157 10.67 -1.88 -16.82
N ASP A 158 10.95 -0.72 -16.23
CA ASP A 158 11.95 0.23 -16.70
C ASP A 158 13.34 -0.18 -16.18
N GLU A 159 14.21 -0.61 -17.06
CA GLU A 159 15.60 -0.99 -16.75
C GLU A 159 16.39 0.18 -16.14
N ASN A 160 16.00 1.41 -16.45
CA ASN A 160 16.64 2.64 -15.98
C ASN A 160 15.98 3.23 -14.74
N ALA A 161 14.98 2.56 -14.15
CA ALA A 161 14.33 3.03 -12.93
C ALA A 161 15.37 3.29 -11.83
N ARG A 162 15.20 4.39 -11.08
CA ARG A 162 16.01 4.64 -9.87
C ARG A 162 15.77 3.53 -8.85
N PRO A 163 16.72 3.25 -7.95
CA PRO A 163 16.54 2.27 -6.89
C PRO A 163 15.25 2.47 -6.11
N LEU A 164 14.58 1.38 -5.70
CA LEU A 164 13.33 1.44 -4.94
C LEU A 164 13.44 2.37 -3.73
N ARG A 165 14.52 2.26 -2.96
CA ARG A 165 14.71 3.06 -1.74
C ARG A 165 14.74 4.57 -2.01
N GLU A 166 15.27 5.00 -3.14
CA GLU A 166 15.22 6.41 -3.52
C GLU A 166 13.78 6.87 -3.82
N THR A 167 12.96 6.01 -4.40
CA THR A 167 11.55 6.31 -4.70
C THR A 167 10.67 6.31 -3.45
N LEU A 168 10.98 5.45 -2.47
CA LEU A 168 10.25 5.37 -1.21
C LEU A 168 10.37 6.66 -0.37
N GLY A 169 11.57 7.26 -0.36
CA GLY A 169 11.84 8.45 0.45
C GLY A 169 11.75 8.18 1.96
N PRO A 170 11.21 9.13 2.74
CA PRO A 170 11.20 9.06 4.21
C PRO A 170 10.47 7.85 4.79
N ILE A 171 9.53 7.24 4.07
CA ILE A 171 8.78 6.09 4.59
C ILE A 171 9.68 4.87 4.81
N ALA A 172 10.74 4.71 3.99
CA ALA A 172 11.66 3.60 4.15
C ALA A 172 12.29 3.60 5.54
N ASP A 173 12.80 4.76 5.97
CA ASP A 173 13.45 4.90 7.28
C ASP A 173 12.44 4.77 8.43
N ARG A 174 11.19 5.24 8.25
CA ARG A 174 10.14 5.10 9.27
C ARG A 174 9.80 3.64 9.54
N LEU A 175 9.57 2.86 8.50
CA LEU A 175 9.14 1.47 8.64
C LEU A 175 10.31 0.52 8.91
N ASP A 176 11.53 0.83 8.44
CA ASP A 176 12.74 0.12 8.86
C ASP A 176 12.96 0.24 10.37
N ALA A 177 12.73 1.43 10.95
CA ALA A 177 12.82 1.64 12.39
C ALA A 177 11.82 0.81 13.21
N ARG A 178 10.77 0.31 12.55
CA ARG A 178 9.70 -0.51 13.12
C ARG A 178 9.83 -2.00 12.81
N ASN A 179 10.98 -2.45 12.29
CA ASN A 179 11.22 -3.83 11.91
C ASN A 179 10.16 -4.38 10.93
N ALA A 180 9.69 -3.55 9.97
CA ALA A 180 8.67 -3.95 9.02
C ALA A 180 9.06 -5.18 8.17
N ASP A 181 10.36 -5.43 7.99
CA ASP A 181 10.92 -6.62 7.33
C ASP A 181 10.76 -7.91 8.16
N LYS A 182 10.47 -7.81 9.46
CA LYS A 182 10.26 -8.95 10.37
C LYS A 182 8.80 -9.35 10.52
N LEU A 183 7.89 -8.53 10.03
CA LEU A 183 6.46 -8.85 10.06
C LEU A 183 6.15 -10.10 9.23
N LYS A 184 5.25 -10.93 9.74
CA LYS A 184 4.81 -12.19 9.15
C LYS A 184 3.32 -12.16 8.84
N MET A 185 2.93 -12.83 7.75
CA MET A 185 1.51 -12.96 7.39
C MET A 185 0.76 -13.78 8.45
N ASP A 186 -0.35 -13.22 8.93
CA ASP A 186 -1.33 -13.92 9.75
C ASP A 186 -2.46 -14.45 8.87
N TRP A 187 -3.02 -13.60 8.02
CA TRP A 187 -3.97 -13.98 6.99
C TRP A 187 -3.85 -13.09 5.74
N TRP A 188 -4.39 -13.58 4.62
CA TRP A 188 -4.42 -12.90 3.33
C TRP A 188 -5.76 -13.11 2.64
N CYS A 189 -6.48 -12.02 2.36
CA CYS A 189 -7.74 -12.03 1.63
C CYS A 189 -7.64 -11.19 0.35
N ALA A 190 -8.46 -11.52 -0.64
CA ALA A 190 -8.57 -10.77 -1.87
C ALA A 190 -10.00 -10.74 -2.39
N THR A 191 -10.33 -9.68 -3.13
CA THR A 191 -11.61 -9.53 -3.81
C THR A 191 -11.47 -8.76 -5.13
N VAL A 192 -12.37 -9.02 -6.07
CA VAL A 192 -12.55 -8.17 -7.24
C VAL A 192 -13.60 -7.12 -6.89
N LEU A 193 -13.16 -5.86 -6.80
CA LEU A 193 -14.03 -4.73 -6.51
C LEU A 193 -14.53 -4.11 -7.84
N PRO A 194 -15.84 -3.85 -8.00
CA PRO A 194 -16.37 -3.14 -9.15
C PRO A 194 -16.18 -1.63 -9.00
N THR A 195 -14.92 -1.22 -8.96
CA THR A 195 -14.49 0.19 -8.88
C THR A 195 -13.11 0.36 -9.51
N ASN A 196 -12.82 1.58 -9.99
CA ASN A 196 -11.49 1.94 -10.48
C ASN A 196 -10.44 1.81 -9.37
N TRP A 197 -9.26 1.32 -9.71
CA TRP A 197 -8.16 1.09 -8.77
C TRP A 197 -7.73 2.37 -8.02
N LYS A 198 -7.86 3.56 -8.63
CA LYS A 198 -7.54 4.84 -7.99
C LYS A 198 -8.56 5.19 -6.90
N LEU A 199 -9.86 5.01 -7.13
CA LEU A 199 -10.87 5.22 -6.10
C LEU A 199 -10.62 4.34 -4.87
N ALA A 200 -10.27 3.08 -5.12
CA ALA A 200 -9.95 2.14 -4.04
C ALA A 200 -8.68 2.56 -3.25
N MET A 201 -7.68 3.16 -3.91
CA MET A 201 -6.51 3.76 -3.24
C MET A 201 -6.87 5.03 -2.48
N GLU A 202 -7.68 5.90 -3.08
CA GLU A 202 -8.04 7.21 -2.57
C GLU A 202 -8.86 7.15 -1.28
N ALA A 203 -9.68 6.11 -1.10
CA ALA A 203 -10.41 5.86 0.14
C ALA A 203 -9.48 5.73 1.38
N PHE A 204 -8.20 5.43 1.19
CA PHE A 204 -7.22 5.35 2.28
C PHE A 204 -6.29 6.58 2.35
N GLN A 205 -6.48 7.59 1.49
CA GLN A 205 -5.63 8.77 1.44
C GLN A 205 -6.13 9.94 2.29
N GLU A 206 -7.32 9.81 2.87
CA GLU A 206 -7.94 10.83 3.70
C GLU A 206 -8.73 10.20 4.86
N GLY A 207 -8.90 10.95 5.93
CA GLY A 207 -9.70 10.56 7.10
C GLY A 207 -11.11 11.17 7.10
N TYR A 208 -11.44 12.01 6.13
CA TYR A 208 -12.68 12.77 6.11
C TYR A 208 -13.94 11.88 6.03
N HIS A 209 -13.89 10.80 5.23
CA HIS A 209 -15.00 9.82 5.15
C HIS A 209 -15.16 9.00 6.44
N VAL A 210 -14.08 8.84 7.22
CA VAL A 210 -14.06 8.00 8.43
C VAL A 210 -15.18 8.39 9.40
N MET A 211 -15.43 9.69 9.56
CA MET A 211 -16.44 10.19 10.48
C MET A 211 -17.86 9.75 10.14
N GLN A 212 -18.15 9.50 8.85
CA GLN A 212 -19.46 9.02 8.41
C GLN A 212 -19.50 7.51 8.19
N THR A 213 -18.43 6.95 7.63
CA THR A 213 -18.42 5.56 7.15
C THR A 213 -18.02 4.58 8.26
N HIS A 214 -17.10 4.98 9.15
CA HIS A 214 -16.48 4.09 10.12
C HIS A 214 -16.70 4.54 11.59
N PRO A 215 -17.89 4.40 12.15
CA PRO A 215 -18.13 4.76 13.55
C PRO A 215 -17.23 4.02 14.54
N GLN A 216 -16.65 2.87 14.15
CA GLN A 216 -15.69 2.12 14.94
C GLN A 216 -14.36 2.87 15.14
N LEU A 217 -14.01 3.72 14.16
CA LEU A 217 -12.76 4.53 14.16
C LEU A 217 -12.97 5.92 14.78
N HIS A 218 -14.15 6.24 15.29
CA HIS A 218 -14.35 7.50 15.98
C HIS A 218 -13.42 7.57 17.19
N ALA A 219 -12.44 8.47 17.09
CA ALA A 219 -11.48 8.70 18.15
C ALA A 219 -12.19 9.13 19.42
N VAL A 220 -11.73 8.60 20.53
CA VAL A 220 -12.15 9.01 21.84
C VAL A 220 -11.15 10.03 22.33
N GLY A 221 -11.58 11.26 22.47
CA GLY A 221 -10.73 12.28 23.03
C GLY A 221 -11.44 13.62 23.13
N VAL A 222 -10.97 14.43 24.02
CA VAL A 222 -11.45 15.82 24.25
C VAL A 222 -11.23 16.69 23.00
N ARG A 223 -10.41 16.23 22.03
CA ARG A 223 -10.06 16.95 20.81
C ARG A 223 -10.79 16.48 19.54
N ALA A 224 -11.63 15.46 19.61
CA ALA A 224 -12.32 14.94 18.41
C ALA A 224 -13.14 16.03 17.68
N GLY A 225 -13.66 17.01 18.39
CA GLY A 225 -14.40 18.14 17.84
C GLY A 225 -13.57 19.21 17.16
N GLU A 226 -12.24 19.16 17.23
CA GLU A 226 -11.36 20.17 16.61
C GLU A 226 -11.03 19.84 15.15
N LEU A 227 -11.20 18.59 14.71
CA LEU A 227 -10.73 18.14 13.39
C LEU A 227 -11.53 18.75 12.22
N TYR A 228 -12.87 18.77 12.31
CA TYR A 228 -13.72 19.22 11.21
C TYR A 228 -14.68 20.36 11.62
N GLY A 229 -14.46 20.98 12.80
CA GLY A 229 -15.26 22.07 13.33
C GLY A 229 -16.55 21.61 14.04
N PRO A 230 -17.40 22.58 14.44
CA PRO A 230 -18.58 22.30 15.28
C PRO A 230 -19.58 21.30 14.69
N ASP A 231 -19.67 21.24 13.36
CA ASP A 231 -20.56 20.32 12.64
C ASP A 231 -20.07 18.87 12.70
N GLY A 232 -18.76 18.63 12.92
CA GLY A 232 -18.15 17.32 13.12
C GLY A 232 -18.31 16.78 14.54
N ASP A 233 -18.61 17.62 15.52
CA ASP A 233 -18.67 17.25 16.93
C ASP A 233 -19.85 16.34 17.28
N GLY A 234 -20.90 16.31 16.47
CA GLY A 234 -22.07 15.48 16.64
C GLY A 234 -21.79 13.95 16.67
N TRP A 235 -20.58 13.55 16.26
CA TRP A 235 -20.15 12.16 16.24
C TRP A 235 -19.49 11.68 17.54
N ASN A 236 -19.15 12.57 18.45
CA ASN A 236 -18.61 12.22 19.75
C ASN A 236 -19.73 12.03 20.78
N PRO A 237 -20.05 10.79 21.19
CA PRO A 237 -21.15 10.53 22.14
C PRO A 237 -20.86 11.07 23.54
N ASN A 238 -19.60 11.34 23.88
CA ASN A 238 -19.19 11.94 25.16
C ASN A 238 -18.06 12.97 24.92
N PRO A 239 -18.38 14.21 24.54
CA PRO A 239 -17.38 15.24 24.21
C PRO A 239 -16.54 15.72 25.42
N ASN A 240 -17.01 15.49 26.66
CA ASN A 240 -16.33 15.91 27.89
C ASN A 240 -16.28 14.75 28.92
N PRO A 241 -15.56 13.65 28.60
CA PRO A 241 -15.44 12.56 29.54
C PRO A 241 -14.57 12.96 30.74
N SER A 242 -14.82 12.35 31.91
CA SER A 242 -13.81 12.34 32.99
C SER A 242 -12.57 11.56 32.56
N ALA A 243 -11.45 11.75 33.26
CA ALA A 243 -10.19 11.06 32.93
C ALA A 243 -10.33 9.53 32.89
N SER A 244 -11.01 8.95 33.84
CA SER A 244 -11.24 7.48 33.87
C SER A 244 -12.18 7.03 32.75
N GLU A 245 -13.23 7.82 32.44
CA GLU A 245 -14.12 7.52 31.29
C GLU A 245 -13.36 7.61 29.97
N ALA A 246 -12.47 8.60 29.80
CA ALA A 246 -11.64 8.75 28.59
C ALA A 246 -10.75 7.52 28.36
N VAL A 247 -10.12 7.01 29.40
CA VAL A 247 -9.32 5.76 29.31
C VAL A 247 -10.20 4.57 28.98
N GLY A 248 -11.36 4.41 29.64
CA GLY A 248 -12.29 3.34 29.33
C GLY A 248 -12.77 3.36 27.88
N LEU A 249 -13.13 4.54 27.38
CA LEU A 249 -13.51 4.76 25.98
C LEU A 249 -12.38 4.44 25.02
N MET A 250 -11.11 4.76 25.36
CA MET A 250 -9.95 4.43 24.53
C MET A 250 -9.73 2.91 24.45
N VAL A 251 -9.88 2.19 25.55
CA VAL A 251 -9.84 0.70 25.53
C VAL A 251 -10.94 0.15 24.61
N ASP A 252 -12.16 0.67 24.71
CA ASP A 252 -13.28 0.28 23.84
C ASP A 252 -13.00 0.63 22.37
N PHE A 253 -12.32 1.74 22.09
CA PHE A 253 -11.88 2.12 20.75
C PHE A 253 -10.91 1.08 20.17
N TYR A 254 -9.87 0.67 20.89
CA TYR A 254 -8.95 -0.38 20.44
C TYR A 254 -9.66 -1.71 20.19
N ASP A 255 -10.63 -2.07 21.03
CA ASP A 255 -11.41 -3.28 20.83
C ASP A 255 -12.28 -3.21 19.57
N ARG A 256 -12.94 -2.05 19.31
CA ARG A 256 -13.72 -1.82 18.09
C ARG A 256 -12.85 -1.84 16.83
N CYS A 257 -11.70 -1.16 16.87
CA CYS A 257 -10.76 -1.16 15.75
C CYS A 257 -10.22 -2.57 15.48
N GLY A 258 -9.85 -3.30 16.53
CA GLY A 258 -9.35 -4.67 16.38
C GLY A 258 -10.40 -5.62 15.83
N ALA A 259 -11.67 -5.47 16.21
CA ALA A 259 -12.76 -6.25 15.64
C ALA A 259 -13.08 -5.82 14.19
N GLY A 260 -12.99 -4.53 13.89
CA GLY A 260 -13.30 -3.96 12.58
C GLY A 260 -12.19 -4.09 11.55
N MET A 261 -10.92 -4.19 12.00
CA MET A 261 -9.71 -4.30 11.16
C MET A 261 -8.74 -5.32 11.76
N ASP A 262 -9.08 -6.58 11.67
CA ASP A 262 -8.35 -7.71 12.30
C ASP A 262 -6.88 -7.87 11.84
N GLY A 263 -6.36 -6.98 11.08
CA GLY A 263 -4.96 -6.92 10.66
C GLY A 263 -4.17 -5.77 11.29
N MET A 264 -4.85 -4.72 11.72
CA MET A 264 -4.20 -3.51 12.23
C MET A 264 -3.88 -3.62 13.72
N ILE A 265 -4.79 -4.17 14.51
CA ILE A 265 -4.64 -4.36 15.96
C ILE A 265 -4.80 -5.83 16.29
N HIS A 266 -3.70 -6.49 16.59
CA HIS A 266 -3.71 -7.92 16.88
C HIS A 266 -4.28 -8.21 18.28
N GLU A 267 -4.83 -9.43 18.50
CA GLU A 267 -5.41 -9.82 19.77
C GLU A 267 -4.40 -9.78 20.94
N SER A 268 -3.12 -10.03 20.68
CA SER A 268 -2.07 -9.89 21.71
C SER A 268 -1.99 -8.47 22.25
N GLU A 269 -2.06 -7.46 21.39
CA GLU A 269 -2.08 -6.05 21.80
C GLU A 269 -3.35 -5.70 22.57
N ARG A 270 -4.52 -6.14 22.07
CA ARG A 270 -5.81 -5.89 22.72
C ARG A 270 -5.88 -6.47 24.13
N LYS A 271 -5.28 -7.65 24.36
CA LYS A 271 -5.18 -8.24 25.71
C LYS A 271 -4.45 -7.33 26.68
N VAL A 272 -3.33 -6.76 26.25
CA VAL A 272 -2.53 -5.82 27.06
C VAL A 272 -3.34 -4.56 27.35
N ILE A 273 -3.93 -3.96 26.31
CA ILE A 273 -4.70 -2.72 26.40
C ILE A 273 -5.90 -2.87 27.35
N ARG A 274 -6.64 -3.98 27.31
CA ARG A 274 -7.77 -4.25 28.20
C ARG A 274 -7.38 -4.23 29.69
N GLN A 275 -6.16 -4.61 30.04
CA GLN A 275 -5.68 -4.59 31.43
C GLN A 275 -5.50 -3.19 31.99
N LEU A 276 -5.39 -2.17 31.11
CA LEU A 276 -5.20 -0.77 31.49
C LEU A 276 -6.51 -0.02 31.75
N ARG A 277 -7.67 -0.66 31.57
CA ARG A 277 -8.99 0.00 31.71
C ARG A 277 -9.19 0.76 33.02
N ASP A 278 -8.74 0.15 34.13
CA ASP A 278 -8.92 0.69 35.47
C ASP A 278 -7.61 1.26 36.07
N MET A 279 -6.67 1.69 35.19
CA MET A 279 -5.42 2.30 35.66
C MET A 279 -5.67 3.60 36.41
N GLU A 280 -4.87 3.88 37.42
CA GLU A 280 -4.91 5.16 38.11
C GLU A 280 -4.40 6.27 37.21
N VAL A 281 -5.18 7.34 37.05
CA VAL A 281 -4.89 8.48 36.18
C VAL A 281 -5.13 9.81 36.86
N PRO A 282 -4.46 10.89 36.45
CA PRO A 282 -4.76 12.25 36.90
C PRO A 282 -6.16 12.70 36.46
N ASP A 283 -6.68 13.77 37.08
CA ASP A 283 -8.02 14.28 36.82
C ASP A 283 -8.19 14.92 35.42
N ASP A 284 -7.12 15.35 34.77
CA ASP A 284 -7.14 15.93 33.44
C ASP A 284 -7.25 14.79 32.37
N PRO A 285 -8.32 14.75 31.57
CA PRO A 285 -8.51 13.69 30.59
C PRO A 285 -7.42 13.61 29.52
N ASN A 286 -6.84 14.73 29.07
CA ASN A 286 -5.77 14.72 28.07
C ASN A 286 -4.48 14.17 28.65
N VAL A 287 -4.13 14.52 29.89
CA VAL A 287 -2.98 13.97 30.61
C VAL A 287 -3.19 12.47 30.86
N ALA A 288 -4.41 12.07 31.21
CA ALA A 288 -4.77 10.66 31.42
C ALA A 288 -4.60 9.84 30.13
N LEU A 289 -5.08 10.34 28.99
CA LEU A 289 -4.92 9.68 27.70
C LEU A 289 -3.45 9.57 27.28
N GLY A 290 -2.65 10.65 27.49
CA GLY A 290 -1.21 10.60 27.24
C GLY A 290 -0.49 9.54 28.07
N GLN A 291 -0.82 9.43 29.37
CA GLN A 291 -0.28 8.38 30.24
C GLN A 291 -0.74 6.98 29.83
N PHE A 292 -2.02 6.85 29.47
CA PHE A 292 -2.55 5.57 28.95
C PHE A 292 -1.80 5.12 27.70
N MET A 293 -1.60 6.02 26.73
CA MET A 293 -0.89 5.68 25.50
C MET A 293 0.56 5.26 25.77
N GLN A 294 1.29 5.99 26.59
CA GLN A 294 2.65 5.65 26.98
C GLN A 294 2.70 4.27 27.64
N ARG A 295 1.77 4.00 28.57
CA ARG A 295 1.70 2.73 29.27
C ARG A 295 1.32 1.58 28.33
N ALA A 296 0.32 1.78 27.47
CA ALA A 296 -0.11 0.77 26.51
C ALA A 296 1.04 0.35 25.57
N TYR A 297 1.76 1.31 25.02
CA TYR A 297 2.88 1.04 24.14
C TYR A 297 4.05 0.35 24.84
N HIS A 298 4.35 0.77 26.04
CA HIS A 298 5.37 0.11 26.88
C HIS A 298 5.00 -1.36 27.16
N ASP A 299 3.77 -1.60 27.61
CA ASP A 299 3.32 -2.94 27.99
C ASP A 299 3.17 -3.87 26.78
N ILE A 300 2.78 -3.35 25.61
CA ILE A 300 2.77 -4.09 24.33
C ILE A 300 4.21 -4.47 23.94
N GLU A 301 5.16 -3.53 24.05
CA GLU A 301 6.58 -3.78 23.76
C GLU A 301 7.15 -4.85 24.68
N GLU A 302 6.86 -4.79 25.99
CA GLU A 302 7.32 -5.74 26.99
C GLU A 302 6.73 -7.14 26.74
N ASP A 303 5.40 -7.24 26.55
CA ASP A 303 4.73 -8.51 26.21
C ASP A 303 5.29 -9.14 24.92
N ALA A 304 5.49 -8.35 23.87
CA ALA A 304 6.06 -8.84 22.62
C ALA A 304 7.49 -9.37 22.81
N ARG A 305 8.34 -8.66 23.57
CA ARG A 305 9.70 -9.09 23.89
C ARG A 305 9.74 -10.33 24.78
N GLU A 306 8.86 -10.42 25.77
CA GLU A 306 8.74 -11.62 26.63
C GLU A 306 8.34 -12.85 25.83
N ARG A 307 7.51 -12.69 24.80
CA ARG A 307 7.16 -13.76 23.85
C ARG A 307 8.28 -14.07 22.86
N GLY A 308 9.37 -13.28 22.79
CA GLY A 308 10.50 -13.46 21.89
C GLY A 308 10.25 -12.87 20.48
N ALA A 309 9.25 -12.00 20.31
CA ALA A 309 9.03 -11.30 19.06
C ALA A 309 10.09 -10.20 18.84
N PRO A 310 10.55 -9.96 17.60
CA PRO A 310 11.59 -8.98 17.29
C PRO A 310 11.04 -7.54 17.34
N MET A 311 10.62 -7.12 18.53
CA MET A 311 10.01 -5.82 18.75
C MET A 311 11.04 -4.69 18.68
N PHE A 312 10.68 -3.59 18.06
CA PHE A 312 11.47 -2.37 18.00
C PHE A 312 11.36 -1.56 19.31
N ASP A 313 12.20 -0.54 19.46
CA ASP A 313 12.14 0.42 20.57
C ASP A 313 11.02 1.45 20.27
N VAL A 314 9.85 1.23 20.88
CA VAL A 314 8.65 2.05 20.66
C VAL A 314 8.86 3.48 21.13
N ALA A 315 9.51 3.69 22.28
CA ALA A 315 9.75 5.02 22.82
C ALA A 315 10.64 5.84 21.89
N ARG A 316 11.69 5.22 21.31
CA ARG A 316 12.55 5.88 20.32
C ARG A 316 11.80 6.26 19.06
N VAL A 317 10.99 5.34 18.51
CA VAL A 317 10.22 5.58 17.28
C VAL A 317 9.22 6.72 17.48
N PHE A 318 8.62 6.83 18.66
CA PHE A 318 7.77 7.96 19.02
C PHE A 318 8.55 9.26 19.11
N ALA A 319 9.68 9.26 19.85
CA ALA A 319 10.51 10.46 20.02
C ALA A 319 11.10 10.98 18.70
N GLU A 320 11.26 10.10 17.70
CA GLU A 320 11.73 10.45 16.36
C GLU A 320 10.56 10.79 15.39
N GLU A 321 9.34 10.94 15.90
CA GLU A 321 8.12 11.24 15.13
C GLU A 321 7.88 10.29 13.93
N ARG A 322 8.20 9.01 14.13
CA ARG A 322 8.12 7.97 13.07
C ARG A 322 6.81 7.18 13.09
N PHE A 323 5.80 7.63 13.81
CA PHE A 323 4.46 7.07 13.77
C PHE A 323 3.58 7.82 12.78
N LYS A 324 2.95 7.08 11.88
CA LYS A 324 1.88 7.56 10.99
C LYS A 324 0.81 6.50 10.89
N ALA A 325 -0.44 6.94 10.70
CA ALA A 325 -1.58 6.03 10.54
C ALA A 325 -1.51 5.26 9.22
N VAL A 326 -1.06 5.89 8.15
CA VAL A 326 -0.98 5.29 6.82
C VAL A 326 0.32 5.72 6.14
N ASP A 327 1.01 4.77 5.51
CA ASP A 327 2.17 4.98 4.67
C ASP A 327 1.88 4.44 3.25
N TYR A 328 2.11 5.24 2.21
CA TYR A 328 1.85 4.85 0.83
C TYR A 328 3.14 4.54 0.08
N ILE A 329 3.01 3.59 -0.86
CA ILE A 329 4.01 3.32 -1.89
C ILE A 329 3.30 3.45 -3.22
N PHE A 330 3.48 4.61 -3.85
CA PHE A 330 2.89 4.90 -5.14
C PHE A 330 3.25 3.81 -6.17
N PRO A 331 2.33 3.31 -7.01
CA PRO A 331 0.95 3.81 -7.12
C PRO A 331 -0.09 3.00 -6.33
N HIS A 332 0.20 1.77 -5.87
CA HIS A 332 -0.85 0.78 -5.61
C HIS A 332 -0.68 -0.03 -4.30
N PHE A 333 0.24 0.35 -3.45
CA PHE A 333 0.50 -0.35 -2.20
C PHE A 333 0.49 0.62 -1.03
N PHE A 334 -0.11 0.22 0.09
CA PHE A 334 -0.11 1.01 1.31
C PHE A 334 -0.16 0.15 2.56
N LEU A 335 0.21 0.74 3.67
CA LEU A 335 0.46 0.09 4.93
C LEU A 335 -0.22 0.89 6.05
N LEU A 336 -0.93 0.20 6.93
CA LEU A 336 -1.52 0.76 8.14
C LEU A 336 -0.80 0.17 9.35
N PRO A 337 0.33 0.79 9.76
CA PRO A 337 1.12 0.27 10.86
C PRO A 337 0.52 0.67 12.22
N LEU A 338 0.48 -0.28 13.17
CA LEU A 338 0.21 0.00 14.57
C LEU A 338 1.46 -0.28 15.42
N VAL A 339 1.39 -1.00 16.52
CA VAL A 339 2.57 -1.25 17.37
C VAL A 339 3.29 -2.52 16.93
N SER A 340 2.76 -3.71 17.21
CA SER A 340 3.37 -4.99 16.82
C SER A 340 2.71 -5.65 15.63
N ALA A 341 1.69 -5.03 15.07
CA ALA A 341 0.92 -5.51 13.93
C ALA A 341 0.82 -4.43 12.84
N MET A 342 0.44 -4.84 11.64
CA MET A 342 0.22 -3.96 10.49
C MET A 342 -0.73 -4.63 9.52
N SER A 343 -1.65 -3.88 8.94
CA SER A 343 -2.28 -4.31 7.69
C SER A 343 -1.56 -3.72 6.50
N SER A 344 -1.52 -4.47 5.42
CA SER A 344 -1.00 -3.99 4.15
C SER A 344 -1.96 -4.29 3.01
N TYR A 345 -1.94 -3.47 1.98
CA TYR A 345 -2.95 -3.47 0.93
C TYR A 345 -2.29 -3.29 -0.42
N ARG A 346 -2.71 -4.10 -1.39
CA ARG A 346 -2.29 -3.96 -2.79
C ARG A 346 -3.52 -3.89 -3.68
N ILE A 347 -3.56 -2.87 -4.54
CA ILE A 347 -4.69 -2.67 -5.45
C ILE A 347 -4.18 -2.70 -6.88
N ARG A 348 -4.65 -3.65 -7.68
CA ARG A 348 -4.24 -3.81 -9.08
C ARG A 348 -5.42 -3.57 -10.02
N PRO A 349 -5.28 -2.71 -11.04
CA PRO A 349 -6.31 -2.55 -12.05
C PRO A 349 -6.55 -3.84 -12.82
N LEU A 350 -7.81 -4.14 -13.14
CA LEU A 350 -8.21 -5.20 -14.05
C LEU A 350 -8.83 -4.62 -15.32
N THR A 351 -9.73 -3.66 -15.15
CA THR A 351 -10.38 -2.86 -16.21
C THR A 351 -10.46 -1.41 -15.75
N PRO A 352 -10.94 -0.48 -16.57
CA PRO A 352 -11.18 0.89 -16.12
C PRO A 352 -12.04 0.99 -14.85
N GLU A 353 -12.97 0.06 -14.65
CA GLU A 353 -13.95 0.11 -13.57
C GLU A 353 -13.92 -1.13 -12.66
N THR A 354 -12.85 -1.90 -12.69
CA THR A 354 -12.66 -3.01 -11.75
C THR A 354 -11.21 -3.13 -11.31
N CYS A 355 -10.99 -3.50 -10.05
CA CYS A 355 -9.66 -3.77 -9.53
C CYS A 355 -9.63 -5.05 -8.69
N LEU A 356 -8.45 -5.64 -8.56
CA LEU A 356 -8.17 -6.68 -7.57
C LEU A 356 -7.64 -5.99 -6.32
N PHE A 357 -8.37 -6.14 -5.24
CA PHE A 357 -8.04 -5.58 -3.93
C PHE A 357 -7.57 -6.70 -3.01
N GLU A 358 -6.37 -6.57 -2.46
CA GLU A 358 -5.75 -7.58 -1.60
C GLU A 358 -5.40 -6.96 -0.25
N ILE A 359 -5.65 -7.70 0.83
CA ILE A 359 -5.38 -7.31 2.22
C ILE A 359 -4.56 -8.38 2.90
N TRP A 360 -3.51 -7.98 3.60
CA TRP A 360 -2.73 -8.82 4.51
C TRP A 360 -2.85 -8.30 5.95
N SER A 361 -3.07 -9.21 6.88
CA SER A 361 -2.73 -8.99 8.29
C SER A 361 -1.31 -9.45 8.54
N LEU A 362 -0.51 -8.58 9.12
CA LEU A 362 0.89 -8.82 9.41
C LEU A 362 1.15 -8.62 10.91
N VAL A 363 1.97 -9.49 11.51
CA VAL A 363 2.28 -9.44 12.95
C VAL A 363 3.74 -9.80 13.20
N LEU A 364 4.35 -9.20 14.23
CA LEU A 364 5.65 -9.63 14.71
C LEU A 364 5.48 -10.92 15.52
N ARG A 365 6.07 -12.03 15.04
CA ARG A 365 6.04 -13.35 15.69
C ARG A 365 7.38 -13.68 16.33
N PRO A 366 7.39 -14.49 17.39
CA PRO A 366 8.62 -15.04 17.95
C PRO A 366 9.48 -15.74 16.90
N GLU A 367 10.79 -15.59 16.98
CA GLU A 367 11.72 -16.31 16.11
C GLU A 367 11.58 -17.82 16.29
N GLY A 368 11.42 -18.55 15.19
CA GLY A 368 11.27 -20.01 15.20
C GLY A 368 9.89 -20.52 15.59
N GLU A 369 8.91 -19.64 15.75
CA GLU A 369 7.51 -20.05 15.90
C GLU A 369 7.05 -20.74 14.60
N ASP A 370 6.51 -21.96 14.75
CA ASP A 370 5.89 -22.69 13.64
C ASP A 370 4.44 -22.17 13.45
N TYR A 371 4.16 -21.63 12.28
CA TYR A 371 2.84 -21.14 11.93
C TYR A 371 2.55 -21.39 10.43
N ASP A 372 1.27 -21.53 10.10
CA ASP A 372 0.83 -21.76 8.73
C ASP A 372 0.84 -20.44 7.95
N THR A 373 1.85 -20.26 7.11
CA THR A 373 1.99 -19.06 6.27
C THR A 373 1.06 -19.19 5.05
N PRO A 374 0.13 -18.24 4.84
CA PRO A 374 -0.68 -18.23 3.63
C PRO A 374 0.18 -18.10 2.37
N THR A 375 0.02 -19.03 1.42
CA THR A 375 0.71 -19.00 0.12
C THR A 375 -0.17 -18.46 -1.00
N GLN A 376 -1.46 -18.31 -0.75
CA GLN A 376 -2.45 -17.74 -1.66
C GLN A 376 -3.53 -17.01 -0.86
N PRO A 377 -4.16 -15.97 -1.46
CA PRO A 377 -5.26 -15.28 -0.79
C PRO A 377 -6.51 -16.15 -0.71
N THR A 378 -7.27 -15.98 0.37
CA THR A 378 -8.67 -16.37 0.39
C THR A 378 -9.46 -15.41 -0.48
N ILE A 379 -9.98 -15.90 -1.59
CA ILE A 379 -10.78 -15.07 -2.53
C ILE A 379 -12.23 -15.02 -2.02
N LEU A 380 -12.71 -13.82 -1.72
CA LEU A 380 -14.07 -13.59 -1.23
C LEU A 380 -14.83 -12.68 -2.22
N PRO A 381 -16.15 -12.85 -2.39
CA PRO A 381 -16.98 -11.80 -3.02
C PRO A 381 -16.85 -10.48 -2.26
N TYR A 382 -16.88 -9.35 -2.96
CA TYR A 382 -16.66 -8.04 -2.32
C TYR A 382 -17.73 -7.67 -1.26
N ASP A 383 -18.91 -8.26 -1.35
CA ASP A 383 -20.02 -8.11 -0.40
C ASP A 383 -20.07 -9.21 0.66
N SER A 384 -19.03 -10.07 0.76
CA SER A 384 -18.94 -11.13 1.75
C SER A 384 -18.93 -10.58 3.18
N GLN A 385 -19.66 -11.27 4.07
CA GLN A 385 -19.63 -10.98 5.50
C GLN A 385 -18.37 -11.52 6.21
N ASP A 386 -17.54 -12.29 5.50
CA ASP A 386 -16.30 -12.84 6.04
C ASP A 386 -15.15 -11.82 6.05
N PHE A 387 -15.29 -10.67 5.32
CA PHE A 387 -14.38 -9.56 5.49
C PHE A 387 -14.55 -8.87 6.85
N PRO A 388 -13.49 -8.32 7.44
CA PRO A 388 -13.61 -7.42 8.58
C PRO A 388 -14.56 -6.25 8.30
N GLU A 389 -15.20 -5.73 9.34
CA GLU A 389 -16.32 -4.78 9.18
C GLU A 389 -15.91 -3.47 8.47
N ILE A 390 -14.73 -2.93 8.78
CA ILE A 390 -14.26 -1.65 8.19
C ILE A 390 -14.05 -1.78 6.67
N PRO A 391 -13.30 -2.77 6.14
CA PRO A 391 -13.23 -3.00 4.71
C PRO A 391 -14.60 -3.19 4.03
N ARG A 392 -15.56 -3.89 4.69
CA ARG A 392 -16.90 -4.06 4.14
C ARG A 392 -17.66 -2.75 3.95
N GLN A 393 -17.45 -1.79 4.85
CA GLN A 393 -18.07 -0.47 4.75
C GLN A 393 -17.54 0.27 3.52
N ASP A 394 -16.24 0.24 3.27
CA ASP A 394 -15.64 0.81 2.04
C ASP A 394 -16.13 0.08 0.80
N TYR A 395 -16.14 -1.24 0.80
CA TYR A 395 -16.58 -2.05 -0.33
C TYR A 395 -18.06 -1.85 -0.67
N SER A 396 -18.88 -1.38 0.28
CA SER A 396 -20.27 -1.01 0.01
C SER A 396 -20.41 0.36 -0.66
N ASN A 397 -19.49 1.30 -0.40
CA ASN A 397 -19.53 2.66 -0.91
C ASN A 397 -18.81 2.84 -2.26
N LEU A 398 -17.64 2.23 -2.43
CA LEU A 398 -16.80 2.40 -3.63
C LEU A 398 -17.51 2.04 -4.94
N PRO A 399 -18.27 0.92 -5.07
CA PRO A 399 -19.02 0.63 -6.28
C PRO A 399 -20.12 1.66 -6.57
N ILE A 400 -20.74 2.22 -5.54
CA ILE A 400 -21.77 3.24 -5.70
C ILE A 400 -21.14 4.56 -6.16
N GLN A 401 -19.99 4.91 -5.62
CA GLN A 401 -19.21 6.07 -6.07
C GLN A 401 -18.81 5.91 -7.55
N GLN A 402 -18.30 4.75 -7.95
CA GLN A 402 -17.94 4.45 -9.35
C GLN A 402 -19.11 4.73 -10.29
N LEU A 403 -20.30 4.23 -9.97
CA LEU A 403 -21.51 4.48 -10.78
C LEU A 403 -21.90 5.95 -10.78
N GLY A 404 -21.72 6.65 -9.66
CA GLY A 404 -22.04 8.08 -9.54
C GLY A 404 -21.17 8.97 -10.44
N LEU A 405 -19.90 8.61 -10.67
CA LEU A 405 -18.96 9.38 -11.46
C LEU A 405 -19.38 9.54 -12.94
N HIS A 406 -20.15 8.61 -13.49
CA HIS A 406 -20.70 8.74 -14.84
C HIS A 406 -21.70 9.91 -14.99
N ASN A 407 -22.13 10.50 -13.87
CA ASN A 407 -23.07 11.63 -13.86
C ASN A 407 -22.38 12.97 -13.50
N LEU A 408 -21.06 12.99 -13.45
CA LEU A 408 -20.26 14.17 -13.10
C LEU A 408 -19.20 14.44 -14.18
N ASP A 409 -18.94 15.73 -14.44
CA ASP A 409 -17.75 16.11 -15.20
C ASP A 409 -16.50 16.10 -14.32
N GLU A 410 -16.64 16.57 -13.07
CA GLU A 410 -15.58 16.66 -12.06
C GLU A 410 -16.16 16.58 -10.66
N PHE A 411 -15.35 16.12 -9.68
CA PHE A 411 -15.68 16.22 -8.27
C PHE A 411 -14.68 17.12 -7.52
N ARG A 412 -14.99 17.46 -6.27
CA ARG A 412 -14.28 18.45 -5.47
C ARG A 412 -13.60 17.79 -4.29
N LEU A 413 -12.42 18.31 -3.94
CA LEU A 413 -11.65 17.88 -2.80
C LEU A 413 -11.68 18.93 -1.69
N ALA A 414 -11.70 18.48 -0.45
CA ALA A 414 -11.44 19.30 0.71
C ALA A 414 -9.93 19.57 0.79
N LYS A 415 -9.52 20.77 0.42
CA LYS A 415 -8.11 21.16 0.17
C LYS A 415 -7.14 20.88 1.32
N ASP A 416 -7.64 20.88 2.56
CA ASP A 416 -6.83 20.76 3.77
C ASP A 416 -6.66 19.31 4.26
N VAL A 417 -7.52 18.37 3.84
CA VAL A 417 -7.53 16.97 4.29
C VAL A 417 -7.55 15.95 3.17
N GLU A 418 -8.06 16.28 1.98
CA GLU A 418 -8.05 15.41 0.79
C GLU A 418 -6.93 15.76 -0.20
N GLY A 419 -5.97 16.58 0.21
CA GLY A 419 -4.89 17.02 -0.66
C GLY A 419 -4.00 15.89 -1.15
N THR A 420 -3.87 14.80 -0.41
CA THR A 420 -3.13 13.60 -0.86
C THR A 420 -3.71 13.04 -2.15
N ILE A 421 -5.03 13.02 -2.32
CA ILE A 421 -5.72 12.60 -3.56
C ILE A 421 -5.29 13.51 -4.73
N SER A 422 -5.30 14.83 -4.52
CA SER A 422 -4.82 15.78 -5.53
C SER A 422 -3.36 15.53 -5.91
N ASN A 423 -2.49 15.40 -4.91
CA ASN A 423 -1.06 15.15 -5.09
C ASN A 423 -0.83 13.86 -5.89
N TYR A 424 -1.55 12.81 -5.54
CA TYR A 424 -1.51 11.49 -6.18
C TYR A 424 -1.96 11.56 -7.65
N GLN A 425 -3.07 12.19 -7.94
CA GLN A 425 -3.61 12.33 -9.29
C GLN A 425 -2.70 13.19 -10.18
N ARG A 426 -2.09 14.25 -9.64
CA ARG A 426 -1.10 15.06 -10.37
C ARG A 426 0.21 14.30 -10.60
N LEU A 427 0.61 13.42 -9.67
CA LEU A 427 1.77 12.54 -9.88
C LEU A 427 1.51 11.56 -11.03
N ILE A 428 0.29 11.01 -11.15
CA ILE A 428 -0.10 10.22 -12.32
C ILE A 428 0.08 11.04 -13.61
N ASP A 429 -0.38 12.29 -13.65
CA ASP A 429 -0.15 13.17 -14.81
C ASP A 429 1.32 13.30 -15.17
N GLY A 430 2.20 13.40 -14.17
CA GLY A 430 3.64 13.46 -14.37
C GLY A 430 4.21 12.21 -15.05
N TYR A 431 3.77 11.02 -14.64
CA TYR A 431 4.15 9.77 -15.29
C TYR A 431 3.60 9.66 -16.70
N LEU A 432 2.32 10.01 -16.94
CA LEU A 432 1.70 9.99 -18.26
C LEU A 432 2.35 10.98 -19.21
N ALA A 433 2.79 12.13 -18.71
CA ALA A 433 3.52 13.13 -19.48
C ALA A 433 4.99 12.75 -19.75
N GLY A 434 5.49 11.69 -19.14
CA GLY A 434 6.89 11.26 -19.28
C GLY A 434 7.89 12.25 -18.65
N LEU A 435 7.54 12.89 -17.54
CA LEU A 435 8.42 13.84 -16.87
C LEU A 435 9.71 13.19 -16.38
N ASP A 436 10.70 14.04 -16.11
CA ASP A 436 12.02 13.63 -15.60
C ASP A 436 11.92 12.87 -14.27
N GLN A 437 12.78 11.85 -14.10
CA GLN A 437 12.73 10.98 -12.91
C GLN A 437 12.99 11.73 -11.61
N ASP A 438 13.81 12.78 -11.58
CA ASP A 438 14.11 13.53 -10.36
C ASP A 438 12.87 14.32 -9.89
N LEU A 439 12.10 14.88 -10.83
CA LEU A 439 10.79 15.50 -10.53
C LEU A 439 9.79 14.47 -9.99
N LEU A 440 9.71 13.30 -10.64
CA LEU A 440 8.79 12.24 -10.23
C LEU A 440 9.16 11.67 -8.85
N ILE A 441 10.44 11.51 -8.52
CA ILE A 441 10.89 11.05 -7.19
C ILE A 441 10.52 12.07 -6.12
N HIS A 442 10.74 13.37 -6.35
CA HIS A 442 10.32 14.40 -5.40
C HIS A 442 8.81 14.33 -5.13
N ALA A 443 8.00 14.24 -6.18
CA ALA A 443 6.56 14.12 -6.05
C ALA A 443 6.13 12.81 -5.38
N ASN A 444 6.82 11.67 -5.65
CA ASN A 444 6.61 10.41 -4.94
C ASN A 444 6.82 10.57 -3.42
N HIS A 445 7.88 11.27 -2.99
CA HIS A 445 8.13 11.49 -1.56
C HIS A 445 7.00 12.26 -0.89
N VAL A 446 6.43 13.26 -1.58
CA VAL A 446 5.27 14.03 -1.08
C VAL A 446 4.04 13.12 -0.95
N VAL A 447 3.73 12.36 -2.00
CA VAL A 447 2.57 11.46 -2.03
C VAL A 447 2.71 10.33 -1.00
N ASN A 448 3.88 9.67 -0.97
CA ASN A 448 4.11 8.55 -0.07
C ASN A 448 4.02 8.95 1.41
N SER A 449 4.31 10.20 1.74
CA SER A 449 4.27 10.72 3.10
C SER A 449 2.94 11.38 3.47
N GLY A 450 2.02 11.52 2.50
CA GLY A 450 0.72 12.16 2.70
C GLY A 450 -0.29 11.19 3.32
N TYR A 451 -1.03 11.64 4.30
CA TYR A 451 -2.30 11.10 4.77
C TYR A 451 -3.02 12.26 5.43
N ASP A 452 -4.30 12.43 5.09
CA ASP A 452 -5.10 13.53 5.65
C ASP A 452 -4.35 14.89 5.54
N SER A 453 -3.66 15.08 4.40
CA SER A 453 -2.75 16.19 4.18
C SER A 453 -3.36 17.26 3.27
N PRO A 454 -2.91 18.50 3.35
CA PRO A 454 -3.31 19.54 2.41
C PRO A 454 -2.79 19.27 1.00
N ILE A 455 -3.33 20.00 0.03
CA ILE A 455 -2.77 20.04 -1.32
C ILE A 455 -1.35 20.61 -1.25
N MET A 456 -0.36 19.83 -1.70
CA MET A 456 1.05 20.20 -1.65
C MET A 456 1.56 20.64 -3.02
N ASP A 457 2.57 21.48 -3.06
CA ASP A 457 3.34 21.70 -4.30
C ASP A 457 4.27 20.49 -4.52
N ILE A 458 4.00 19.73 -5.58
CA ILE A 458 4.78 18.55 -5.96
C ILE A 458 5.84 18.86 -7.04
N GLY A 459 6.08 20.15 -7.33
CA GLY A 459 7.06 20.60 -8.32
C GLY A 459 6.49 20.78 -9.73
N PHE A 460 5.29 20.31 -10.02
CA PHE A 460 4.59 20.47 -11.31
C PHE A 460 3.07 20.40 -11.16
N GLY A 461 2.34 20.71 -12.24
CA GLY A 461 0.87 20.78 -12.24
C GLY A 461 0.34 22.08 -11.62
N PRO A 462 -0.98 22.20 -11.39
CA PRO A 462 -1.56 23.37 -10.79
C PRO A 462 -1.14 23.48 -9.32
N THR A 463 -0.94 24.73 -8.87
CA THR A 463 -0.52 25.06 -7.49
C THR A 463 -1.56 25.89 -6.73
N ASN A 464 -2.78 26.05 -7.29
CA ASN A 464 -3.86 26.72 -6.58
C ASN A 464 -4.22 25.97 -5.29
N GLY A 465 -4.24 26.69 -4.19
CA GLY A 465 -4.47 26.09 -2.86
C GLY A 465 -3.31 25.24 -2.31
N ALA A 466 -2.22 25.08 -3.06
CA ALA A 466 -1.10 24.22 -2.65
C ALA A 466 -0.24 24.92 -1.57
N VAL A 467 0.20 24.10 -0.62
CA VAL A 467 1.11 24.50 0.46
C VAL A 467 2.53 24.10 0.06
N PRO A 468 3.55 24.96 0.29
CA PRO A 468 4.95 24.60 0.06
C PRO A 468 5.36 23.38 0.89
N PRO A 469 6.27 22.51 0.38
CA PRO A 469 6.71 21.29 1.09
C PRO A 469 7.34 21.57 2.47
N ASP A 470 7.96 22.74 2.65
CA ASP A 470 8.64 23.14 3.89
C ASP A 470 7.71 23.85 4.89
N SER A 471 6.40 23.91 4.62
CA SER A 471 5.49 24.61 5.51
C SER A 471 5.24 23.79 6.77
N THR A 472 5.35 24.46 7.93
CA THR A 472 5.07 23.92 9.27
C THR A 472 3.62 23.44 9.46
N HIS A 473 2.75 23.60 8.47
CA HIS A 473 1.39 23.06 8.48
C HIS A 473 1.34 21.54 8.58
N ILE A 474 2.34 20.81 8.03
CA ILE A 474 2.45 19.35 8.22
C ILE A 474 2.70 19.02 9.69
N ALA A 475 3.55 19.80 10.38
CA ALA A 475 3.85 19.62 11.80
C ALA A 475 2.64 19.94 12.70
N ASN A 476 1.81 20.92 12.33
CA ASN A 476 0.65 21.32 13.15
C ASN A 476 -0.54 20.34 13.02
N TYR A 477 -0.74 19.71 11.85
CA TYR A 477 -1.73 18.64 11.68
C TYR A 477 -1.31 17.38 12.44
N MET A 478 -0.01 17.08 12.51
CA MET A 478 0.51 15.95 13.29
C MET A 478 0.42 16.18 14.79
N GLN A 479 0.52 17.46 15.27
CA GLN A 479 0.31 17.81 16.68
C GLN A 479 -1.15 17.82 17.10
N ALA A 480 -2.10 17.94 16.18
CA ALA A 480 -3.53 17.84 16.47
C ALA A 480 -4.00 16.38 16.54
N ALA A 481 -3.22 15.43 16.01
CA ALA A 481 -3.45 13.98 16.09
C ALA A 481 -2.75 13.32 17.29
N GLU A 482 -1.91 14.06 18.02
CA GLU A 482 -1.39 13.74 19.35
C GLU A 482 -2.39 14.19 20.46
#